data_c677b829f0ba2b7f4169a3ee2ec754dc
#
_entry.id   c677b829f0ba2b7f4169a3ee2ec754dc
#
_cell.length_a   1.000
_cell.length_b   1.000
_cell.length_c   1.000
_cell.angle_alpha   90.00
_cell.angle_beta   90.00
_cell.angle_gamma   90.00
#
_symmetry.space_group_name_H-M   'P 1'
#
loop_
_entity.id
_entity.type
_entity.pdbx_description
1 polymer ?
#
loop_
_entity_poly.entity_id
_entity_poly.type
_entity_poly.pdbx_seq_one_letter_code
_entity_poly.pdbx_strand_id
1 'polypeptide(L)' 'MDITTADKLKEELMSRDPEFRELAREHTRYEERLRELTALAYPSDEEQLEEVTLKKKKLALKDQMYLLIMQHQKTQSVSH' A
#
# COMPACT_ATOMS: atom_id res chain seq x y z
N MET A 1 -3.27 18.91 9.80
CA MET A 1 -3.55 17.73 9.99
C MET A 1 -2.44 16.94 10.07
N ASP A 2 -2.55 15.95 10.56
CA ASP A 2 -1.40 15.42 10.91
C ASP A 2 -1.32 14.02 10.50
N ILE A 3 -0.10 13.61 10.42
CA ILE A 3 0.26 12.25 10.08
C ILE A 3 -0.37 11.29 11.05
N THR A 4 -0.54 11.71 12.28
CA THR A 4 -1.09 10.88 13.32
C THR A 4 -2.50 10.42 13.01
N THR A 5 -3.32 11.30 12.45
CA THR A 5 -4.68 10.92 12.07
C THR A 5 -4.69 9.86 10.99
N ALA A 6 -3.86 10.03 9.97
CA ALA A 6 -3.78 9.05 8.90
C ALA A 6 -3.29 7.70 9.42
N ASP A 7 -2.33 7.72 10.32
CA ASP A 7 -1.82 6.48 10.91
C ASP A 7 -2.89 5.78 11.72
N LYS A 8 -3.68 6.52 12.46
CA LYS A 8 -4.77 5.94 13.23
C LYS A 8 -5.80 5.28 12.36
N LEU A 9 -6.17 5.94 11.25
CA LEU A 9 -7.12 5.36 10.32
C LEU A 9 -6.60 4.08 9.72
N LYS A 10 -5.32 4.06 9.38
CA LYS A 10 -4.71 2.84 8.86
C LYS A 10 -4.75 1.72 9.88
N GLU A 11 -4.43 2.02 11.13
CA GLU A 11 -4.47 1.01 12.17
C GLU A 11 -5.86 0.46 12.38
N GLU A 12 -6.86 1.32 12.36
CA GLU A 12 -8.23 0.89 12.50
C GLU A 12 -8.63 -0.05 11.37
N LEU A 13 -8.27 0.30 10.14
CA LEU A 13 -8.58 -0.53 9.01
C LEU A 13 -7.83 -1.86 9.05
N MET A 14 -6.57 -1.83 9.50
CA MET A 14 -5.82 -3.05 9.66
C MET A 14 -6.48 -4.02 10.62
N SER A 15 -7.14 -3.50 11.65
CA SER A 15 -7.77 -4.39 12.62
C SER A 15 -9.19 -4.78 12.24
N ARG A 16 -9.87 -4.00 11.40
CA ARG A 16 -11.28 -4.25 11.10
C ARG A 16 -11.56 -4.75 9.70
N ASP A 17 -10.76 -4.34 8.74
CA ASP A 17 -11.08 -4.57 7.32
C ASP A 17 -10.13 -5.62 6.75
N PRO A 18 -10.66 -6.84 6.50
CA PRO A 18 -9.79 -7.87 5.92
C PRO A 18 -9.29 -7.52 4.52
N GLU A 19 -10.07 -6.76 3.76
CA GLU A 19 -9.64 -6.34 2.45
C GLU A 19 -8.44 -5.41 2.56
N PHE A 20 -8.48 -4.47 3.50
CA PHE A 20 -7.36 -3.56 3.70
C PHE A 20 -6.11 -4.33 4.14
N ARG A 21 -6.28 -5.32 5.02
CA ARG A 21 -5.15 -6.14 5.46
C ARG A 21 -4.50 -6.87 4.30
N GLU A 22 -5.32 -7.40 3.40
CA GLU A 22 -4.81 -8.10 2.23
C GLU A 22 -4.00 -7.17 1.34
N LEU A 23 -4.55 -5.98 1.08
CA LEU A 23 -3.84 -4.99 0.27
C LEU A 23 -2.52 -4.57 0.92
N ALA A 24 -2.53 -4.38 2.23
CA ALA A 24 -1.32 -4.00 2.95
C ALA A 24 -0.27 -5.11 2.89
N ARG A 25 -0.71 -6.36 2.98
CA ARG A 25 0.21 -7.49 2.91
C ARG A 25 0.87 -7.58 1.54
N GLU A 26 0.07 -7.41 0.47
CA GLU A 26 0.62 -7.41 -0.87
C GLU A 26 1.57 -6.24 -1.09
N HIS A 27 1.20 -5.07 -0.57
CA HIS A 27 2.05 -3.90 -0.68
C HIS A 27 3.42 -4.17 -0.04
N THR A 28 3.42 -4.78 1.12
CA THR A 28 4.67 -5.12 1.81
C THR A 28 5.51 -6.09 1.00
N ARG A 29 4.86 -7.10 0.41
CA ARG A 29 5.58 -8.08 -0.41
C ARG A 29 6.25 -7.43 -1.60
N TYR A 30 5.53 -6.52 -2.27
CA TYR A 30 6.11 -5.80 -3.40
C TYR A 30 7.26 -4.91 -2.96
N GLU A 31 7.12 -4.27 -1.80
CA GLU A 31 8.21 -3.45 -1.28
C GLU A 31 9.47 -4.26 -1.00
N GLU A 32 9.29 -5.43 -0.43
CA GLU A 32 10.44 -6.29 -0.11
C GLU A 32 11.13 -6.75 -1.38
N ARG A 33 10.35 -7.16 -2.37
CA ARG A 33 10.94 -7.58 -3.64
C ARG A 33 11.63 -6.41 -4.35
N LEU A 34 11.03 -5.24 -4.32
CA LEU A 34 11.64 -4.05 -4.91
C LEU A 34 12.95 -3.72 -4.24
N ARG A 35 13.02 -3.88 -2.93
CA ARG A 35 14.25 -3.62 -2.20
C ARG A 35 15.36 -4.55 -2.67
N GLU A 36 15.02 -5.82 -2.90
CA GLU A 36 15.98 -6.77 -3.43
C GLU A 36 16.45 -6.37 -4.82
N LEU A 37 15.51 -5.99 -5.67
CA LEU A 37 15.84 -5.64 -7.06
C LEU A 37 16.70 -4.39 -7.13
N THR A 38 16.40 -3.39 -6.31
CA THR A 38 17.18 -2.16 -6.34
C THR A 38 18.57 -2.33 -5.75
N ALA A 39 18.78 -3.38 -4.96
CA ALA A 39 20.10 -3.67 -4.40
C ALA A 39 21.01 -4.37 -5.39
N LEU A 40 20.48 -4.85 -6.52
CA LEU A 40 21.29 -5.54 -7.51
C LEU A 40 22.19 -4.56 -8.24
N ALA A 41 23.47 -4.91 -8.36
CA ALA A 41 24.43 -4.06 -9.07
C ALA A 41 24.20 -4.09 -10.57
N TYR A 42 23.86 -5.28 -11.10
CA TYR A 42 23.68 -5.45 -12.53
C TYR A 42 22.41 -6.23 -12.80
N PRO A 43 21.24 -5.58 -12.69
CA PRO A 43 20.00 -6.30 -12.92
C PRO A 43 19.87 -6.71 -14.40
N SER A 44 19.31 -7.89 -14.62
CA SER A 44 19.01 -8.34 -15.96
C SER A 44 17.84 -7.56 -16.54
N ASP A 45 17.61 -7.71 -17.84
CA ASP A 45 16.47 -7.08 -18.49
C ASP A 45 15.15 -7.51 -17.84
N GLU A 46 15.04 -8.79 -17.50
CA GLU A 46 13.85 -9.30 -16.83
C GLU A 46 13.68 -8.68 -15.45
N GLU A 47 14.78 -8.52 -14.73
CA GLU A 47 14.72 -7.92 -13.41
C GLU A 47 14.36 -6.44 -13.47
N GLN A 48 14.86 -5.74 -14.48
CA GLN A 48 14.48 -4.35 -14.68
C GLN A 48 13.00 -4.23 -15.01
N LEU A 49 12.49 -5.11 -15.83
CA LEU A 49 11.07 -5.13 -16.15
C LEU A 49 10.23 -5.43 -14.93
N GLU A 50 10.68 -6.39 -14.13
CA GLU A 50 10.00 -6.73 -12.89
C GLU A 50 9.92 -5.52 -11.97
N GLU A 51 11.00 -4.77 -11.87
CA GLU A 51 11.03 -3.58 -11.03
C GLU A 51 9.98 -2.57 -11.46
N VAL A 52 9.90 -2.30 -12.75
CA VAL A 52 8.91 -1.35 -13.27
C VAL A 52 7.49 -1.85 -13.01
N THR A 53 7.27 -3.14 -13.25
CA THR A 53 5.95 -3.74 -13.04
C THR A 53 5.53 -3.66 -11.58
N LEU A 54 6.45 -3.97 -10.68
CA LEU A 54 6.14 -3.95 -9.26
C LEU A 54 5.86 -2.54 -8.75
N LYS A 55 6.59 -1.55 -9.29
CA LYS A 55 6.33 -0.17 -8.92
C LYS A 55 4.92 0.25 -9.31
N LYS A 56 4.47 -0.15 -10.50
CA LYS A 56 3.12 0.15 -10.94
C LYS A 56 2.08 -0.55 -10.07
N LYS A 57 2.31 -1.82 -9.76
CA LYS A 57 1.39 -2.57 -8.92
C LYS A 57 1.33 -2.00 -7.51
N LYS A 58 2.49 -1.60 -6.98
CA LYS A 58 2.55 -1.01 -5.65
C LYS A 58 1.75 0.28 -5.60
N LEU A 59 1.87 1.10 -6.63
CA LEU A 59 1.12 2.34 -6.71
C LEU A 59 -0.37 2.09 -6.78
N ALA A 60 -0.79 1.10 -7.57
CA ALA A 60 -2.20 0.75 -7.66
C ALA A 60 -2.75 0.29 -6.32
N LEU A 61 -1.97 -0.50 -5.58
CA LEU A 61 -2.38 -0.92 -4.24
C LEU A 61 -2.50 0.26 -3.30
N LYS A 62 -1.56 1.18 -3.36
CA LYS A 62 -1.61 2.37 -2.55
C LYS A 62 -2.87 3.17 -2.81
N ASP A 63 -3.23 3.30 -4.08
CA ASP A 63 -4.44 4.03 -4.45
C ASP A 63 -5.67 3.35 -3.88
N GLN A 64 -5.75 2.02 -3.95
CA GLN A 64 -6.86 1.29 -3.38
C GLN A 64 -6.93 1.44 -1.87
N MET A 65 -5.79 1.35 -1.21
CA MET A 65 -5.73 1.53 0.24
C MET A 65 -6.18 2.94 0.62
N TYR A 66 -5.76 3.92 -0.16
CA TYR A 66 -6.15 5.29 0.09
C TYR A 66 -7.65 5.49 -0.04
N LEU A 67 -8.25 4.86 -1.06
CA LEU A 67 -9.70 4.94 -1.22
C LEU A 67 -10.43 4.33 -0.04
N LEU A 68 -9.94 3.21 0.47
CA LEU A 68 -10.55 2.59 1.65
C LEU A 68 -10.43 3.50 2.87
N ILE A 69 -9.28 4.15 3.02
CA ILE A 69 -9.10 5.09 4.12
C ILE A 69 -10.09 6.25 4.00
N MET A 70 -10.23 6.78 2.81
CA MET A 70 -11.16 7.88 2.59
C MET A 70 -12.59 7.48 2.85
N GLN A 71 -12.98 6.29 2.40
CA GLN A 71 -14.32 5.79 2.64
C GLN A 71 -14.59 5.62 4.13
N HIS A 72 -13.61 5.08 4.85
CA HIS A 72 -13.72 4.90 6.28
C HIS A 72 -13.88 6.25 6.98
N GLN A 73 -13.07 7.21 6.60
CA GLN A 73 -13.13 8.55 7.17
C GLN A 73 -14.47 9.22 6.89
N LYS A 74 -14.95 9.06 5.66
CA LYS A 74 -16.21 9.64 5.26
C LYS A 74 -17.36 9.06 6.04
N THR A 75 -17.35 7.75 6.24
CA THR A 75 -18.37 7.07 7.02
C THR A 75 -18.42 7.61 8.45
N GLN A 76 -17.25 7.80 9.03
CA GLN A 76 -17.19 8.35 10.37
C GLN A 76 -17.70 9.79 10.43
N SER A 77 -17.39 10.56 9.39
CA SER A 77 -17.84 11.95 9.35
C SER A 77 -19.34 12.07 9.23
N VAL A 78 -19.95 11.15 8.51
CA VAL A 78 -21.37 11.22 8.22
C VAL A 78 -22.21 10.74 9.37
N SER A 79 -21.62 10.00 10.26
CA SER A 79 -22.40 9.36 11.32
C SER A 79 -22.77 10.28 12.45
N HIS A 80 -22.71 11.55 12.29
CA HIS A 80 -23.10 12.44 13.37
C HIS A 80 -24.54 12.91 13.27
#